data_c5705ba9ae9ca2cd1a063c1bfac9f026
#
_entry.id   c5705ba9ae9ca2cd1a063c1bfac9f026
#
_cell.length_a   1.000
_cell.length_b   1.000
_cell.length_c   1.000
_cell.angle_alpha   90.00
_cell.angle_beta   90.00
_cell.angle_gamma   90.00
#
_symmetry.space_group_name_H-M   'P 1'
#
loop_
_entity.id
_entity.type
_entity.pdbx_description
1 polymer ?
#
loop_
_entity_poly.entity_id
_entity_poly.type
_entity_poly.pdbx_seq_one_letter_code
_entity_poly.pdbx_strand_id
1 'polypeptide(L)'
;MALELDPRLPIIVGTGQIMIRDAATEPLEPAELMAEALRRAETDSGGTGLLTGADQVLTVSELSWRYRNPALAVAERIGASPRRLATSVVGGNLAGVMVARAAADIQAGAADVIVITGGEATRTRSRLRKAGLEAAWSIQSDSVESPESIGDLRPLVNEMESARGVQLPVHVYPLFEVALRARLGLSVDGHIERIGSLWSAFSEVASTNLNAWLRTPLSSSEITTPSAENRMIAWPYTKRLCSNNQVDQGAAVIITSVAAAERAGVPRDRWVFLHAGAEAIDHWNVSNRVDLCSSPALRTAGRDAYSLAERGPDDITHFDLYSCFPSAVQIGAIELGLIPATNVNGAGWGGIGASRPLTVTGGMTFAGGPYNNYVTHGLATMVDTLRNDAGSMGLCTANGGYTTEHAVLLASTEPPTAGAYRHSNPQAEVDALPRVECDDTWTGDVVIESATVVFEDVSMRSLIATRTPEGQRAWGMSTDADFMDAAMTTELVGARAQRSANGTIALD
;
A
#
# COMPACT_ATOMS: atom_id res chain seq x y z
N MET A 1 -7.50 -39.10 -12.20
CA MET A 1 -6.74 -38.44 -13.27
C MET A 1 -6.29 -37.10 -12.69
N ALA A 2 -5.00 -36.82 -12.63
CA ALA A 2 -4.56 -35.48 -12.33
C ALA A 2 -5.11 -34.55 -13.43
N LEU A 3 -5.73 -33.43 -13.05
CA LEU A 3 -6.13 -32.41 -14.01
C LEU A 3 -4.85 -31.94 -14.74
N GLU A 4 -4.86 -32.03 -16.06
CA GLU A 4 -3.80 -31.49 -16.89
C GLU A 4 -3.87 -29.96 -16.76
N LEU A 5 -2.82 -29.34 -16.21
CA LEU A 5 -2.77 -27.90 -16.02
C LEU A 5 -2.51 -27.19 -17.35
N ASP A 6 -3.14 -26.05 -17.57
CA ASP A 6 -2.73 -25.17 -18.68
C ASP A 6 -1.24 -24.81 -18.50
N PRO A 7 -0.37 -25.12 -19.47
CA PRO A 7 1.05 -24.82 -19.39
C PRO A 7 1.37 -23.31 -19.26
N ARG A 8 0.40 -22.42 -19.54
CA ARG A 8 0.52 -20.98 -19.41
C ARG A 8 -0.04 -20.41 -18.11
N LEU A 9 -0.55 -21.25 -17.18
CA LEU A 9 -0.99 -20.73 -15.89
C LEU A 9 0.15 -19.97 -15.21
N PRO A 10 -0.07 -18.72 -14.78
CA PRO A 10 0.93 -17.95 -14.04
C PRO A 10 1.02 -18.43 -12.60
N ILE A 11 2.24 -18.69 -12.18
CA ILE A 11 2.57 -19.11 -10.82
C ILE A 11 3.72 -18.28 -10.27
N ILE A 12 3.64 -17.92 -8.99
CA ILE A 12 4.79 -17.41 -8.24
C ILE A 12 5.58 -18.63 -7.78
N VAL A 13 6.84 -18.73 -8.20
CA VAL A 13 7.69 -19.86 -7.88
C VAL A 13 8.78 -19.55 -6.89
N GLY A 14 9.16 -18.29 -6.76
CA GLY A 14 10.22 -17.85 -5.85
C GLY A 14 9.97 -16.47 -5.31
N THR A 15 10.30 -16.28 -4.04
CA THR A 15 10.22 -14.99 -3.35
C THR A 15 11.50 -14.74 -2.57
N GLY A 16 11.90 -13.47 -2.48
CA GLY A 16 13.08 -13.10 -1.72
C GLY A 16 12.90 -11.77 -1.02
N GLN A 17 13.36 -11.72 0.21
CA GLN A 17 13.38 -10.50 1.02
C GLN A 17 14.75 -10.30 1.65
N ILE A 18 15.21 -9.06 1.70
CA ILE A 18 16.43 -8.66 2.40
C ILE A 18 16.18 -7.43 3.26
N MET A 19 16.78 -7.42 4.43
CA MET A 19 16.75 -6.27 5.34
C MET A 19 18.10 -6.07 5.98
N ILE A 20 18.56 -4.83 6.00
CA ILE A 20 19.81 -4.44 6.66
C ILE A 20 19.46 -3.59 7.89
N ARG A 21 19.29 -4.28 9.04
CA ARG A 21 18.97 -3.62 10.32
C ARG A 21 20.21 -3.23 11.09
N ASP A 22 21.27 -4.02 11.00
CA ASP A 22 22.51 -3.74 11.70
C ASP A 22 23.29 -2.63 10.97
N ALA A 23 23.61 -1.58 11.72
CA ALA A 23 24.39 -0.45 11.23
C ALA A 23 25.86 -0.81 10.93
N ALA A 24 26.37 -1.92 11.48
CA ALA A 24 27.70 -2.44 11.21
C ALA A 24 27.79 -3.25 9.91
N THR A 25 26.65 -3.71 9.38
CA THR A 25 26.60 -4.36 8.07
C THR A 25 26.90 -3.34 6.97
N GLU A 26 27.68 -3.75 5.98
CA GLU A 26 27.98 -2.92 4.83
C GLU A 26 26.68 -2.47 4.13
N PRO A 27 26.50 -1.16 3.91
CA PRO A 27 25.28 -0.66 3.33
C PRO A 27 25.23 -1.01 1.84
N LEU A 28 24.09 -1.59 1.41
CA LEU A 28 23.82 -1.86 0.01
C LEU A 28 23.05 -0.69 -0.62
N GLU A 29 23.34 -0.42 -1.89
CA GLU A 29 22.53 0.48 -2.69
C GLU A 29 21.19 -0.17 -3.08
N PRO A 30 20.14 0.61 -3.44
CA PRO A 30 18.84 0.04 -3.80
C PRO A 30 18.90 -1.04 -4.89
N ALA A 31 19.67 -0.83 -5.96
CA ALA A 31 19.81 -1.83 -7.03
C ALA A 31 20.45 -3.15 -6.55
N GLU A 32 21.35 -3.10 -5.57
CA GLU A 32 21.93 -4.32 -4.99
C GLU A 32 20.96 -5.00 -4.03
N LEU A 33 20.16 -4.25 -3.26
CA LEU A 33 19.05 -4.81 -2.46
C LEU A 33 18.04 -5.55 -3.36
N MET A 34 17.70 -4.98 -4.52
CA MET A 34 16.83 -5.60 -5.53
C MET A 34 17.44 -6.89 -6.09
N ALA A 35 18.71 -6.83 -6.51
CA ALA A 35 19.41 -7.97 -7.09
C ALA A 35 19.57 -9.11 -6.07
N GLU A 36 19.91 -8.79 -4.83
CA GLU A 36 20.03 -9.79 -3.76
C GLU A 36 18.68 -10.41 -3.41
N ALA A 37 17.60 -9.63 -3.38
CA ALA A 37 16.25 -10.16 -3.21
C ALA A 37 15.89 -11.15 -4.33
N LEU A 38 16.27 -10.86 -5.57
CA LEU A 38 16.07 -11.76 -6.71
C LEU A 38 16.89 -13.05 -6.59
N ARG A 39 18.17 -12.98 -6.18
CA ARG A 39 18.99 -14.19 -5.96
C ARG A 39 18.38 -15.09 -4.87
N ARG A 40 17.85 -14.50 -3.81
CA ARG A 40 17.10 -15.24 -2.77
C ARG A 40 15.83 -15.85 -3.33
N ALA A 41 15.10 -15.12 -4.20
CA ALA A 41 13.91 -15.65 -4.85
C ALA A 41 14.21 -16.85 -5.75
N GLU A 42 15.32 -16.84 -6.52
CA GLU A 42 15.73 -18.01 -7.31
C GLU A 42 16.10 -19.19 -6.40
N THR A 43 16.84 -18.93 -5.32
CA THR A 43 17.18 -19.96 -4.31
C THR A 43 15.92 -20.55 -3.68
N ASP A 44 14.95 -19.72 -3.30
CA ASP A 44 13.66 -20.13 -2.74
C ASP A 44 12.85 -21.00 -3.71
N SER A 45 12.92 -20.72 -5.01
CA SER A 45 12.20 -21.49 -6.02
C SER A 45 12.68 -22.94 -6.13
N GLY A 46 13.92 -23.24 -5.75
CA GLY A 46 14.57 -24.52 -5.97
C GLY A 46 14.86 -24.84 -7.44
N GLY A 47 14.48 -23.95 -8.35
CA GLY A 47 14.77 -24.04 -9.78
C GLY A 47 16.12 -23.40 -10.14
N THR A 48 16.49 -23.48 -11.40
CA THR A 48 17.75 -22.91 -11.91
C THR A 48 17.54 -22.16 -13.23
N GLY A 49 18.31 -21.07 -13.41
CA GLY A 49 18.32 -20.31 -14.64
C GLY A 49 17.10 -19.41 -14.86
N LEU A 50 16.29 -19.21 -13.82
CA LEU A 50 15.12 -18.34 -13.89
C LEU A 50 15.52 -16.87 -14.04
N LEU A 51 16.54 -16.42 -13.31
CA LEU A 51 17.00 -15.05 -13.39
C LEU A 51 17.67 -14.74 -14.73
N THR A 52 18.61 -15.59 -15.13
CA THR A 52 19.32 -15.43 -16.42
C THR A 52 18.41 -15.59 -17.64
N GLY A 53 17.34 -16.36 -17.49
CA GLY A 53 16.31 -16.61 -18.53
C GLY A 53 15.10 -15.69 -18.43
N ALA A 54 15.13 -14.64 -17.59
CA ALA A 54 14.00 -13.73 -17.46
C ALA A 54 13.68 -12.99 -18.76
N ASP A 55 12.44 -13.09 -19.21
CA ASP A 55 11.93 -12.36 -20.39
C ASP A 55 11.74 -10.87 -20.09
N GLN A 56 11.33 -10.57 -18.85
CA GLN A 56 11.07 -9.21 -18.39
C GLN A 56 11.69 -9.00 -17.01
N VAL A 57 12.33 -7.83 -16.81
CA VAL A 57 12.76 -7.33 -15.51
C VAL A 57 12.00 -6.04 -15.22
N LEU A 58 11.16 -6.09 -14.20
CA LEU A 58 10.30 -4.99 -13.78
C LEU A 58 10.75 -4.50 -12.40
N THR A 59 11.01 -3.20 -12.26
CA THR A 59 11.43 -2.60 -10.99
C THR A 59 10.37 -1.66 -10.46
N VAL A 60 10.16 -1.71 -9.14
CA VAL A 60 9.36 -0.71 -8.45
C VAL A 60 10.23 0.53 -8.22
N SER A 61 9.71 1.71 -8.57
CA SER A 61 10.41 2.98 -8.44
C SER A 61 10.91 3.20 -7.01
N GLU A 62 12.20 3.45 -6.85
CA GLU A 62 12.87 3.79 -5.60
C GLU A 62 12.91 5.31 -5.37
N LEU A 63 12.88 5.74 -4.10
CA LEU A 63 12.98 7.15 -3.69
C LEU A 63 14.30 7.46 -2.96
N SER A 64 14.99 6.44 -2.46
CA SER A 64 16.23 6.61 -1.71
C SER A 64 17.47 6.87 -2.58
N TRP A 65 17.41 6.54 -3.87
CA TRP A 65 18.43 6.84 -4.85
C TRP A 65 17.81 7.14 -6.21
N ARG A 66 18.60 7.54 -7.19
CA ARG A 66 18.13 7.81 -8.53
C ARG A 66 19.00 7.09 -9.55
N TYR A 67 18.43 6.08 -10.18
CA TYR A 67 18.99 5.47 -11.38
C TYR A 67 18.29 6.03 -12.63
N ARG A 68 18.99 6.05 -13.75
CA ARG A 68 18.39 6.40 -15.04
C ARG A 68 17.52 5.23 -15.56
N ASN A 69 17.98 4.00 -15.37
CA ASN A 69 17.28 2.77 -15.69
C ASN A 69 17.55 1.74 -14.59
N PRO A 70 16.76 1.72 -13.52
CA PRO A 70 16.95 0.76 -12.44
C PRO A 70 16.74 -0.69 -12.88
N ALA A 71 15.84 -0.95 -13.85
CA ALA A 71 15.61 -2.29 -14.38
C ALA A 71 16.86 -2.84 -15.11
N LEU A 72 17.57 -2.00 -15.87
CA LEU A 72 18.86 -2.37 -16.48
C LEU A 72 19.93 -2.61 -15.40
N ALA A 73 20.02 -1.72 -14.40
CA ALA A 73 20.98 -1.88 -13.32
C ALA A 73 20.80 -3.21 -12.56
N VAL A 74 19.56 -3.65 -12.39
CA VAL A 74 19.22 -4.94 -11.78
C VAL A 74 19.53 -6.10 -12.75
N ALA A 75 19.11 -5.99 -14.03
CA ALA A 75 19.33 -7.04 -15.03
C ALA A 75 20.83 -7.39 -15.17
N GLU A 76 21.70 -6.36 -15.21
CA GLU A 76 23.15 -6.55 -15.25
C GLU A 76 23.68 -7.31 -14.02
N ARG A 77 23.16 -7.00 -12.81
CA ARG A 77 23.58 -7.63 -11.54
C ARG A 77 23.16 -9.09 -11.39
N ILE A 78 22.07 -9.48 -12.06
CA ILE A 78 21.57 -10.87 -12.06
C ILE A 78 21.98 -11.66 -13.30
N GLY A 79 22.71 -11.03 -14.23
CA GLY A 79 23.16 -11.68 -15.47
C GLY A 79 22.03 -11.94 -16.47
N ALA A 80 20.93 -11.18 -16.43
CA ALA A 80 19.81 -11.30 -17.33
C ALA A 80 19.96 -10.46 -18.60
N SER A 81 19.38 -10.93 -19.70
CA SER A 81 19.26 -10.19 -20.97
C SER A 81 17.79 -10.16 -21.41
N PRO A 82 16.94 -9.46 -20.67
CA PRO A 82 15.49 -9.50 -20.90
C PRO A 82 15.09 -8.78 -22.17
N ARG A 83 13.95 -9.18 -22.75
CA ARG A 83 13.34 -8.50 -23.91
C ARG A 83 12.65 -7.20 -23.50
N ARG A 84 12.24 -7.07 -22.21
CA ARG A 84 11.56 -5.89 -21.68
C ARG A 84 12.18 -5.45 -20.36
N LEU A 85 12.49 -4.16 -20.28
CA LEU A 85 12.90 -3.46 -19.06
C LEU A 85 11.88 -2.36 -18.75
N ALA A 86 11.23 -2.43 -17.60
CA ALA A 86 10.27 -1.43 -17.19
C ALA A 86 10.43 -1.06 -15.72
N THR A 87 10.06 0.16 -15.39
CA THR A 87 10.08 0.70 -14.02
C THR A 87 8.75 1.37 -13.74
N SER A 88 8.19 1.15 -12.56
CA SER A 88 6.98 1.87 -12.16
C SER A 88 7.27 3.37 -12.01
N VAL A 89 6.25 4.20 -12.17
CA VAL A 89 6.26 5.55 -11.58
C VAL A 89 6.10 5.44 -10.06
N VAL A 90 6.06 6.59 -9.36
CA VAL A 90 5.79 6.62 -7.92
C VAL A 90 4.34 6.22 -7.68
N GLY A 91 4.12 5.16 -6.89
CA GLY A 91 2.79 4.65 -6.54
C GLY A 91 2.89 3.33 -5.78
N GLY A 92 2.34 3.28 -4.57
CA GLY A 92 2.40 2.07 -3.72
C GLY A 92 1.54 0.91 -4.24
N ASN A 93 0.60 1.19 -5.16
CA ASN A 93 -0.22 0.18 -5.85
C ASN A 93 0.53 -0.56 -6.96
N LEU A 94 1.61 0.05 -7.50
CA LEU A 94 2.17 -0.39 -8.78
C LEU A 94 2.89 -1.72 -8.72
N ALA A 95 3.44 -2.13 -7.59
CA ALA A 95 3.95 -3.49 -7.44
C ALA A 95 2.83 -4.54 -7.63
N GLY A 96 1.64 -4.31 -7.08
CA GLY A 96 0.47 -5.17 -7.28
C GLY A 96 -0.04 -5.15 -8.72
N VAL A 97 -0.11 -3.98 -9.34
CA VAL A 97 -0.46 -3.81 -10.76
C VAL A 97 0.50 -4.57 -11.67
N MET A 98 1.81 -4.45 -11.42
CA MET A 98 2.83 -5.18 -12.20
C MET A 98 2.66 -6.70 -12.07
N VAL A 99 2.37 -7.23 -10.87
CA VAL A 99 2.10 -8.67 -10.69
C VAL A 99 0.84 -9.10 -11.44
N ALA A 100 -0.24 -8.33 -11.35
CA ALA A 100 -1.48 -8.63 -12.06
C ALA A 100 -1.29 -8.67 -13.58
N ARG A 101 -0.58 -7.69 -14.13
CA ARG A 101 -0.30 -7.59 -15.57
C ARG A 101 0.73 -8.64 -16.04
N ALA A 102 1.76 -8.92 -15.21
CA ALA A 102 2.72 -10.00 -15.49
C ALA A 102 2.02 -11.36 -15.59
N ALA A 103 1.08 -11.64 -14.69
CA ALA A 103 0.28 -12.86 -14.76
C ALA A 103 -0.57 -12.91 -16.03
N ALA A 104 -1.15 -11.79 -16.48
CA ALA A 104 -1.88 -11.72 -17.75
C ALA A 104 -0.96 -11.92 -18.96
N ASP A 105 0.25 -11.34 -18.96
CA ASP A 105 1.26 -11.54 -20.01
C ASP A 105 1.65 -13.02 -20.14
N ILE A 106 1.86 -13.70 -19.02
CA ILE A 106 2.19 -15.13 -18.99
C ILE A 106 1.01 -15.96 -19.50
N GLN A 107 -0.21 -15.71 -19.03
CA GLN A 107 -1.41 -16.44 -19.48
C GLN A 107 -1.64 -16.25 -20.99
N ALA A 108 -1.33 -15.07 -21.52
CA ALA A 108 -1.41 -14.78 -22.94
C ALA A 108 -0.24 -15.38 -23.77
N GLY A 109 0.79 -15.91 -23.12
CA GLY A 109 2.00 -16.43 -23.78
C GLY A 109 2.94 -15.35 -24.30
N ALA A 110 2.83 -14.11 -23.78
CA ALA A 110 3.73 -13.00 -24.12
C ALA A 110 5.09 -13.10 -23.42
N ALA A 111 5.15 -13.80 -22.29
CA ALA A 111 6.37 -14.10 -21.56
C ALA A 111 6.25 -15.44 -20.82
N ASP A 112 7.38 -16.06 -20.53
CA ASP A 112 7.47 -17.30 -19.75
C ASP A 112 8.00 -17.05 -18.32
N VAL A 113 8.92 -16.10 -18.15
CA VAL A 113 9.54 -15.75 -16.87
C VAL A 113 9.59 -14.23 -16.71
N ILE A 114 8.97 -13.72 -15.65
CA ILE A 114 8.97 -12.30 -15.31
C ILE A 114 9.45 -12.14 -13.88
N VAL A 115 10.41 -11.25 -13.66
CA VAL A 115 10.90 -10.92 -12.33
C VAL A 115 10.47 -9.51 -11.96
N ILE A 116 9.97 -9.34 -10.73
CA ILE A 116 9.53 -8.06 -10.18
C ILE A 116 10.28 -7.82 -8.88
N THR A 117 10.88 -6.65 -8.73
CA THR A 117 11.66 -6.32 -7.53
C THR A 117 11.63 -4.83 -7.23
N GLY A 118 11.85 -4.49 -5.97
CA GLY A 118 12.06 -3.13 -5.51
C GLY A 118 12.95 -3.10 -4.28
N GLY A 119 13.57 -1.96 -4.03
CA GLY A 119 14.49 -1.79 -2.90
C GLY A 119 14.64 -0.34 -2.49
N GLU A 120 14.74 -0.12 -1.18
CA GLU A 120 14.95 1.19 -0.57
C GLU A 120 16.07 1.13 0.47
N ALA A 121 16.97 2.12 0.45
CA ALA A 121 18.05 2.28 1.41
C ALA A 121 17.94 3.63 2.15
N THR A 122 16.72 3.99 2.57
CA THR A 122 16.38 5.31 3.13
C THR A 122 17.07 5.56 4.46
N ARG A 123 17.15 4.55 5.32
CA ARG A 123 17.82 4.67 6.62
C ARG A 123 19.31 4.94 6.44
N THR A 124 19.97 4.19 5.58
CA THR A 124 21.40 4.38 5.28
C THR A 124 21.64 5.78 4.67
N ARG A 125 20.85 6.18 3.67
CA ARG A 125 20.96 7.52 3.07
C ARG A 125 20.78 8.63 4.11
N SER A 126 19.78 8.51 4.98
CA SER A 126 19.54 9.49 6.06
C SER A 126 20.70 9.56 7.04
N ARG A 127 21.30 8.41 7.39
CA ARG A 127 22.45 8.32 8.29
C ARG A 127 23.69 8.98 7.67
N LEU A 128 24.00 8.66 6.41
CA LEU A 128 25.11 9.27 5.67
C LEU A 128 24.96 10.78 5.61
N ARG A 129 23.78 11.27 5.22
CA ARG A 129 23.51 12.72 5.16
C ARG A 129 23.69 13.42 6.52
N LYS A 130 23.24 12.80 7.62
CA LYS A 130 23.44 13.34 8.98
C LYS A 130 24.92 13.38 9.39
N ALA A 131 25.72 12.45 8.89
CA ALA A 131 27.17 12.42 9.10
C ALA A 131 27.94 13.35 8.13
N GLY A 132 27.28 14.07 7.23
CA GLY A 132 27.93 14.90 6.22
C GLY A 132 28.63 14.08 5.13
N LEU A 133 28.24 12.83 4.93
CA LEU A 133 28.80 11.91 3.93
C LEU A 133 27.86 11.72 2.76
N GLU A 134 28.40 11.53 1.58
CA GLU A 134 27.66 11.12 0.39
C GLU A 134 27.69 9.60 0.24
N ALA A 135 26.60 9.04 -0.34
CA ALA A 135 26.57 7.64 -0.66
C ALA A 135 27.41 7.36 -1.90
N ALA A 136 28.40 6.47 -1.78
CA ALA A 136 29.25 6.04 -2.91
C ALA A 136 28.51 4.95 -3.74
N TRP A 137 27.28 5.23 -4.14
CA TRP A 137 26.45 4.32 -4.92
C TRP A 137 26.60 4.56 -6.42
N SER A 138 26.23 3.55 -7.21
CA SER A 138 26.41 3.61 -8.66
C SER A 138 25.56 4.70 -9.31
N ILE A 139 26.15 5.37 -10.31
CA ILE A 139 25.51 6.38 -11.14
C ILE A 139 25.63 5.90 -12.59
N GLN A 140 24.49 5.78 -13.26
CA GLN A 140 24.46 5.41 -14.67
C GLN A 140 24.76 6.63 -15.56
N SER A 141 25.42 6.37 -16.70
CA SER A 141 25.70 7.40 -17.71
C SER A 141 24.41 7.97 -18.31
N ASP A 142 24.45 9.20 -18.73
CA ASP A 142 23.36 9.88 -19.47
C ASP A 142 23.04 9.21 -20.82
N SER A 143 23.93 8.38 -21.34
CA SER A 143 23.71 7.59 -22.56
C SER A 143 22.83 6.35 -22.36
N VAL A 144 22.58 5.95 -21.10
CA VAL A 144 21.69 4.81 -20.80
C VAL A 144 20.25 5.21 -21.15
N GLU A 145 19.56 4.38 -21.93
CA GLU A 145 18.17 4.60 -22.28
C GLU A 145 17.27 4.45 -21.04
N SER A 146 16.27 5.32 -20.94
CA SER A 146 15.25 5.21 -19.88
C SER A 146 14.40 3.96 -20.10
N PRO A 147 13.97 3.27 -19.04
CA PRO A 147 13.09 2.11 -19.15
C PRO A 147 11.68 2.54 -19.60
N GLU A 148 10.88 1.58 -20.01
CA GLU A 148 9.43 1.78 -20.11
C GLU A 148 8.87 2.16 -18.74
N SER A 149 7.93 3.12 -18.72
CA SER A 149 7.27 3.57 -17.49
C SER A 149 5.92 2.88 -17.32
N ILE A 150 5.66 2.31 -16.12
CA ILE A 150 4.38 1.70 -15.75
C ILE A 150 3.70 2.58 -14.72
N GLY A 151 2.48 3.00 -14.98
CA GLY A 151 1.65 3.82 -14.08
C GLY A 151 1.30 5.19 -14.67
N ASP A 152 0.65 6.02 -13.87
CA ASP A 152 0.18 7.34 -14.26
C ASP A 152 1.14 8.43 -13.73
N LEU A 153 1.51 9.36 -14.59
CA LEU A 153 2.44 10.45 -14.26
C LEU A 153 1.73 11.74 -13.79
N ARG A 154 0.40 11.71 -13.67
CA ARG A 154 -0.34 12.89 -13.17
C ARG A 154 0.13 13.28 -11.77
N PRO A 155 0.24 14.58 -11.44
CA PRO A 155 0.47 15.01 -10.06
C PRO A 155 -0.63 14.48 -9.12
N LEU A 156 -0.24 13.95 -7.96
CA LEU A 156 -1.19 13.40 -6.95
C LEU A 156 -2.16 14.45 -6.39
N VAL A 157 -1.77 15.71 -6.40
CA VAL A 157 -2.55 16.83 -5.90
C VAL A 157 -2.65 17.90 -6.97
N ASN A 158 -3.77 18.61 -7.02
CA ASN A 158 -3.92 19.81 -7.83
C ASN A 158 -3.37 21.04 -7.09
N GLU A 159 -3.31 22.19 -7.80
CA GLU A 159 -2.79 23.44 -7.24
C GLU A 159 -3.58 23.93 -6.02
N MET A 160 -4.89 23.75 -6.02
CA MET A 160 -5.76 24.15 -4.91
C MET A 160 -5.51 23.27 -3.66
N GLU A 161 -5.47 21.97 -3.81
CA GLU A 161 -5.12 21.04 -2.72
C GLU A 161 -3.75 21.38 -2.13
N SER A 162 -2.77 21.62 -3.00
CA SER A 162 -1.42 22.03 -2.64
C SER A 162 -1.41 23.34 -1.84
N ALA A 163 -2.12 24.36 -2.32
CA ALA A 163 -2.20 25.67 -1.66
C ALA A 163 -2.82 25.61 -0.25
N ARG A 164 -3.64 24.60 0.03
CA ARG A 164 -4.28 24.37 1.33
C ARG A 164 -3.55 23.35 2.21
N GLY A 165 -2.43 22.81 1.74
CA GLY A 165 -1.62 21.85 2.50
C GLY A 165 -2.16 20.40 2.46
N VAL A 166 -3.07 20.09 1.54
CA VAL A 166 -3.52 18.72 1.23
C VAL A 166 -2.45 18.08 0.33
N GLN A 167 -1.28 17.75 0.90
CA GLN A 167 -0.11 17.29 0.13
C GLN A 167 0.56 16.05 0.71
N LEU A 168 0.76 16.01 2.02
CA LEU A 168 1.49 14.90 2.64
C LEU A 168 0.51 13.83 3.10
N PRO A 169 0.76 12.54 2.79
CA PRO A 169 -0.11 11.45 3.26
C PRO A 169 -0.34 11.49 4.77
N VAL A 170 0.69 11.81 5.55
CA VAL A 170 0.58 11.95 7.02
C VAL A 170 -0.38 13.06 7.49
N HIS A 171 -0.79 13.99 6.61
CA HIS A 171 -1.76 15.04 6.89
C HIS A 171 -3.14 14.73 6.28
N VAL A 172 -3.20 13.94 5.21
CA VAL A 172 -4.44 13.64 4.48
C VAL A 172 -5.18 12.43 5.07
N TYR A 173 -4.46 11.33 5.36
CA TYR A 173 -5.08 10.13 5.92
C TYR A 173 -5.76 10.33 7.28
N PRO A 174 -5.31 11.24 8.18
CA PRO A 174 -6.06 11.61 9.37
C PRO A 174 -7.46 12.16 9.08
N LEU A 175 -7.65 12.89 7.96
CA LEU A 175 -8.98 13.35 7.55
C LEU A 175 -9.91 12.17 7.22
N PHE A 176 -9.37 11.13 6.57
CA PHE A 176 -10.14 9.91 6.30
C PHE A 176 -10.49 9.18 7.59
N GLU A 177 -9.57 9.16 8.56
CA GLU A 177 -9.78 8.55 9.86
C GLU A 177 -10.90 9.24 10.64
N VAL A 178 -10.91 10.58 10.68
CA VAL A 178 -11.94 11.37 11.36
C VAL A 178 -13.30 11.21 10.67
N ALA A 179 -13.35 11.26 9.34
CA ALA A 179 -14.58 11.02 8.60
C ALA A 179 -15.14 9.60 8.82
N LEU A 180 -14.25 8.60 8.86
CA LEU A 180 -14.62 7.21 9.14
C LEU A 180 -15.15 7.04 10.58
N ARG A 181 -14.51 7.67 11.57
CA ARG A 181 -14.98 7.69 12.95
C ARG A 181 -16.41 8.19 13.04
N ALA A 182 -16.69 9.34 12.43
CA ALA A 182 -18.02 9.94 12.42
C ALA A 182 -19.06 9.02 11.75
N ARG A 183 -18.72 8.44 10.58
CA ARG A 183 -19.58 7.45 9.90
C ARG A 183 -19.89 6.23 10.75
N LEU A 184 -18.93 5.76 11.55
CA LEU A 184 -19.10 4.64 12.45
C LEU A 184 -19.84 5.02 13.75
N GLY A 185 -20.11 6.30 14.01
CA GLY A 185 -20.76 6.78 15.22
C GLY A 185 -19.95 6.57 16.50
N LEU A 186 -18.61 6.55 16.38
CA LEU A 186 -17.72 6.31 17.52
C LEU A 186 -17.33 7.62 18.19
N SER A 187 -17.24 7.61 19.53
CA SER A 187 -16.60 8.70 20.28
C SER A 187 -15.11 8.80 19.92
N VAL A 188 -14.50 9.94 20.23
CA VAL A 188 -13.06 10.15 20.03
C VAL A 188 -12.25 9.07 20.72
N ASP A 189 -12.47 8.83 22.02
CA ASP A 189 -11.75 7.84 22.82
C ASP A 189 -11.98 6.42 22.32
N GLY A 190 -13.24 6.06 22.02
CA GLY A 190 -13.58 4.74 21.50
C GLY A 190 -12.93 4.45 20.15
N HIS A 191 -12.73 5.49 19.33
CA HIS A 191 -12.02 5.32 18.06
C HIS A 191 -10.50 5.19 18.24
N ILE A 192 -9.90 5.94 19.16
CA ILE A 192 -8.48 5.80 19.52
C ILE A 192 -8.19 4.37 20.03
N GLU A 193 -9.06 3.84 20.90
CA GLU A 193 -8.96 2.46 21.37
C GLU A 193 -9.05 1.46 20.21
N ARG A 194 -9.98 1.68 19.28
CA ARG A 194 -10.17 0.85 18.09
C ARG A 194 -8.92 0.80 17.21
N ILE A 195 -8.35 1.95 16.82
CA ILE A 195 -7.15 1.98 15.96
C ILE A 195 -5.91 1.48 16.70
N GLY A 196 -5.80 1.73 18.00
CA GLY A 196 -4.74 1.18 18.84
C GLY A 196 -4.78 -0.34 18.93
N SER A 197 -5.97 -0.92 19.12
CA SER A 197 -6.18 -2.37 19.15
C SER A 197 -5.84 -3.02 17.81
N LEU A 198 -6.24 -2.40 16.68
CA LEU A 198 -5.88 -2.86 15.35
C LEU A 198 -4.37 -2.91 15.16
N TRP A 199 -3.67 -1.81 15.49
CA TRP A 199 -2.22 -1.73 15.32
C TRP A 199 -1.44 -2.60 16.31
N SER A 200 -1.95 -2.80 17.52
CA SER A 200 -1.39 -3.78 18.47
C SER A 200 -1.41 -5.19 17.87
N ALA A 201 -2.54 -5.61 17.27
CA ALA A 201 -2.65 -6.90 16.57
C ALA A 201 -1.67 -7.01 15.39
N PHE A 202 -1.44 -5.92 14.64
CA PHE A 202 -0.42 -5.87 13.58
C PHE A 202 0.99 -6.03 14.14
N SER A 203 1.31 -5.41 15.29
CA SER A 203 2.61 -5.55 15.94
C SER A 203 2.86 -6.99 16.43
N GLU A 204 1.82 -7.70 16.88
CA GLU A 204 1.90 -9.10 17.25
C GLU A 204 2.26 -9.98 16.04
N VAL A 205 1.62 -9.77 14.88
CA VAL A 205 1.99 -10.47 13.63
C VAL A 205 3.44 -10.16 13.27
N ALA A 206 3.86 -8.90 13.31
CA ALA A 206 5.24 -8.51 13.01
C ALA A 206 6.27 -9.19 13.94
N SER A 207 5.91 -9.49 15.19
CA SER A 207 6.82 -10.10 16.15
C SER A 207 7.29 -11.49 15.72
N THR A 208 6.44 -12.22 15.02
CA THR A 208 6.73 -13.56 14.50
C THR A 208 7.31 -13.56 13.09
N ASN A 209 7.13 -12.49 12.33
CA ASN A 209 7.67 -12.35 10.97
C ASN A 209 9.18 -12.03 11.03
N LEU A 210 10.02 -12.96 10.56
CA LEU A 210 11.48 -12.80 10.52
C LEU A 210 11.92 -11.63 9.63
N ASN A 211 11.09 -11.27 8.66
CA ASN A 211 11.28 -10.16 7.73
C ASN A 211 10.66 -8.84 8.20
N ALA A 212 10.07 -8.74 9.41
CA ALA A 212 9.58 -7.48 9.92
C ALA A 212 10.70 -6.59 10.48
N TRP A 213 10.64 -5.28 10.25
CA TRP A 213 11.63 -4.31 10.70
C TRP A 213 11.64 -4.13 12.22
N LEU A 214 10.46 -3.98 12.82
CA LEU A 214 10.23 -3.88 14.27
C LEU A 214 9.52 -5.15 14.73
N ARG A 215 10.18 -5.93 15.58
CA ARG A 215 9.68 -7.23 16.03
C ARG A 215 9.31 -7.28 17.53
N THR A 216 9.29 -6.14 18.18
CA THR A 216 8.83 -6.02 19.56
C THR A 216 7.32 -5.73 19.54
N PRO A 217 6.48 -6.60 20.11
CA PRO A 217 5.05 -6.32 20.23
C PRO A 217 4.81 -5.05 21.05
N LEU A 218 3.83 -4.27 20.66
CA LEU A 218 3.44 -3.04 21.33
C LEU A 218 1.96 -3.09 21.71
N SER A 219 1.66 -2.65 22.92
CA SER A 219 0.28 -2.48 23.38
C SER A 219 -0.41 -1.30 22.68
N SER A 220 -1.75 -1.31 22.67
CA SER A 220 -2.56 -0.20 22.15
C SER A 220 -2.14 1.14 22.74
N SER A 221 -1.92 1.22 24.06
CA SER A 221 -1.51 2.46 24.73
C SER A 221 -0.11 2.93 24.32
N GLU A 222 0.87 2.05 24.14
CA GLU A 222 2.20 2.41 23.65
C GLU A 222 2.15 2.97 22.22
N ILE A 223 1.19 2.52 21.41
CA ILE A 223 0.99 2.96 20.03
C ILE A 223 0.28 4.31 19.98
N THR A 224 -0.78 4.50 20.76
CA THR A 224 -1.65 5.67 20.67
C THR A 224 -1.24 6.83 21.58
N THR A 225 -0.47 6.57 22.66
CA THR A 225 -0.05 7.62 23.57
C THR A 225 1.19 8.36 23.06
N PRO A 226 1.14 9.70 22.91
CA PRO A 226 2.30 10.49 22.52
C PRO A 226 3.43 10.42 23.55
N SER A 227 4.67 10.31 23.06
CA SER A 227 5.90 10.37 23.86
C SER A 227 7.05 10.96 23.02
N ALA A 228 8.24 11.09 23.61
CA ALA A 228 9.43 11.55 22.91
C ALA A 228 9.78 10.67 21.69
N GLU A 229 9.61 9.35 21.79
CA GLU A 229 9.85 8.39 20.70
C GLU A 229 8.62 8.19 19.79
N ASN A 230 7.43 8.57 20.26
CA ASN A 230 6.15 8.41 19.60
C ASN A 230 5.39 9.74 19.51
N ARG A 231 6.02 10.77 18.96
CA ARG A 231 5.40 12.10 18.85
C ARG A 231 4.10 12.08 18.03
N MET A 232 3.20 13.00 18.32
CA MET A 232 2.05 13.26 17.44
C MET A 232 2.55 13.75 16.08
N ILE A 233 1.93 13.26 15.00
CA ILE A 233 2.20 13.68 13.62
C ILE A 233 1.05 14.55 13.11
N ALA A 234 -0.14 13.98 13.07
CA ALA A 234 -1.38 14.70 12.80
C ALA A 234 -2.53 13.90 13.44
N TRP A 235 -3.41 14.60 14.19
CA TRP A 235 -4.48 13.95 14.92
C TRP A 235 -5.38 13.07 14.05
N PRO A 236 -5.67 11.79 14.40
CA PRO A 236 -5.32 11.15 15.67
C PRO A 236 -4.00 10.34 15.62
N TYR A 237 -3.13 10.55 14.67
CA TYR A 237 -1.98 9.70 14.43
C TYR A 237 -0.72 10.14 15.15
N THR A 238 -0.24 9.26 16.03
CA THR A 238 1.15 9.28 16.49
C THR A 238 2.08 8.70 15.43
N LYS A 239 3.38 8.84 15.61
CA LYS A 239 4.40 8.25 14.71
C LYS A 239 4.22 6.74 14.52
N ARG A 240 3.79 6.00 15.57
CA ARG A 240 3.57 4.54 15.53
C ARG A 240 2.28 4.12 14.82
N LEU A 241 1.43 5.05 14.44
CA LEU A 241 0.26 4.83 13.58
C LEU A 241 0.54 5.14 12.10
N CYS A 242 1.77 5.58 11.78
CA CYS A 242 2.20 5.89 10.42
C CYS A 242 3.17 4.82 9.90
N SER A 243 3.24 4.69 8.58
CA SER A 243 4.22 3.84 7.90
C SER A 243 5.66 4.20 8.28
N ASN A 244 6.51 3.20 8.52
CA ASN A 244 7.92 3.39 8.83
C ASN A 244 8.80 3.31 7.57
N ASN A 245 9.12 4.46 7.00
CA ASN A 245 9.93 4.56 5.81
C ASN A 245 11.46 4.60 6.09
N GLN A 246 11.87 4.59 7.38
CA GLN A 246 13.29 4.61 7.76
C GLN A 246 13.85 3.18 7.80
N VAL A 247 13.91 2.56 6.63
CA VAL A 247 14.29 1.16 6.43
C VAL A 247 15.32 1.02 5.30
N ASP A 248 16.05 -0.10 5.32
CA ASP A 248 16.89 -0.57 4.24
C ASP A 248 16.41 -1.98 3.89
N GLN A 249 15.55 -2.08 2.87
CA GLN A 249 14.82 -3.31 2.52
C GLN A 249 14.73 -3.50 1.01
N GLY A 250 14.79 -4.76 0.57
CA GLY A 250 14.48 -5.16 -0.80
C GLY A 250 13.61 -6.41 -0.80
N ALA A 251 12.73 -6.52 -1.80
CA ALA A 251 11.91 -7.70 -2.02
C ALA A 251 11.74 -7.99 -3.50
N ALA A 252 11.55 -9.27 -3.82
CA ALA A 252 11.38 -9.74 -5.19
C ALA A 252 10.43 -10.93 -5.26
N VAL A 253 9.76 -11.04 -6.40
CA VAL A 253 8.97 -12.22 -6.80
C VAL A 253 9.37 -12.67 -8.20
N ILE A 254 9.39 -13.99 -8.42
CA ILE A 254 9.58 -14.63 -9.72
C ILE A 254 8.25 -15.26 -10.12
N ILE A 255 7.69 -14.81 -11.24
CA ILE A 255 6.45 -15.30 -11.81
C ILE A 255 6.79 -16.04 -13.10
N THR A 256 6.28 -17.27 -13.23
CA THR A 256 6.53 -18.09 -14.43
C THR A 256 5.24 -18.69 -14.97
N SER A 257 5.29 -19.16 -16.23
CA SER A 257 4.32 -20.15 -16.70
C SER A 257 4.58 -21.51 -16.03
N VAL A 258 3.55 -22.35 -15.89
CA VAL A 258 3.70 -23.75 -15.44
C VAL A 258 4.78 -24.47 -16.25
N ALA A 259 4.73 -24.35 -17.58
CA ALA A 259 5.71 -24.98 -18.45
C ALA A 259 7.15 -24.48 -18.20
N ALA A 260 7.35 -23.21 -17.91
CA ALA A 260 8.68 -22.68 -17.60
C ALA A 260 9.19 -23.17 -16.24
N ALA A 261 8.32 -23.25 -15.23
CA ALA A 261 8.67 -23.81 -13.94
C ALA A 261 9.10 -25.27 -14.04
N GLU A 262 8.39 -26.08 -14.81
CA GLU A 262 8.76 -27.49 -15.08
C GLU A 262 10.12 -27.59 -15.78
N ARG A 263 10.36 -26.76 -16.80
CA ARG A 263 11.67 -26.71 -17.51
C ARG A 263 12.82 -26.30 -16.59
N ALA A 264 12.57 -25.39 -15.65
CA ALA A 264 13.55 -24.93 -14.67
C ALA A 264 13.75 -25.91 -13.50
N GLY A 265 12.96 -26.99 -13.43
CA GLY A 265 13.01 -27.98 -12.36
C GLY A 265 12.47 -27.51 -11.03
N VAL A 266 11.57 -26.51 -11.03
CA VAL A 266 10.95 -25.98 -9.79
C VAL A 266 10.04 -27.04 -9.18
N PRO A 267 10.26 -27.44 -7.91
CA PRO A 267 9.39 -28.41 -7.23
C PRO A 267 7.94 -27.91 -7.12
N ARG A 268 6.97 -28.83 -7.22
CA ARG A 268 5.54 -28.48 -7.23
C ARG A 268 5.06 -27.83 -5.94
N ASP A 269 5.66 -28.13 -4.81
CA ASP A 269 5.38 -27.56 -3.50
C ASP A 269 5.85 -26.10 -3.35
N ARG A 270 6.59 -25.58 -4.33
CA ARG A 270 6.97 -24.18 -4.43
C ARG A 270 5.98 -23.32 -5.22
N TRP A 271 5.01 -23.92 -5.87
CA TRP A 271 4.09 -23.20 -6.75
C TRP A 271 2.96 -22.55 -5.98
N VAL A 272 2.75 -21.27 -6.22
CA VAL A 272 1.55 -20.54 -5.76
C VAL A 272 0.91 -19.94 -7.00
N PHE A 273 -0.31 -20.38 -7.30
CA PHE A 273 -1.08 -19.92 -8.44
C PHE A 273 -1.69 -18.55 -8.17
N LEU A 274 -1.58 -17.65 -9.13
CA LEU A 274 -2.38 -16.44 -9.18
C LEU A 274 -3.75 -16.80 -9.77
N HIS A 275 -4.82 -16.51 -9.05
CA HIS A 275 -6.20 -16.82 -9.45
C HIS A 275 -6.82 -15.66 -10.21
N ALA A 276 -6.74 -14.47 -9.62
CA ALA A 276 -7.30 -13.25 -10.19
C ALA A 276 -6.49 -12.03 -9.77
N GLY A 277 -6.53 -11.01 -10.63
CA GLY A 277 -6.07 -9.66 -10.33
C GLY A 277 -7.08 -8.64 -10.81
N ALA A 278 -7.27 -7.57 -10.06
CA ALA A 278 -8.06 -6.43 -10.50
C ALA A 278 -7.42 -5.12 -10.06
N GLU A 279 -7.55 -4.08 -10.88
CA GLU A 279 -7.02 -2.75 -10.59
C GLU A 279 -8.04 -1.67 -10.95
N ALA A 280 -8.12 -0.62 -10.15
CA ALA A 280 -8.96 0.56 -10.45
C ALA A 280 -8.42 1.79 -9.71
N ILE A 281 -8.83 2.96 -10.17
CA ILE A 281 -8.41 4.26 -9.66
C ILE A 281 -9.65 5.05 -9.28
N ASP A 282 -9.74 5.54 -8.05
CA ASP A 282 -10.77 6.47 -7.59
C ASP A 282 -10.65 7.85 -8.28
N HIS A 283 -11.61 8.71 -8.09
CA HIS A 283 -11.45 10.10 -8.50
C HIS A 283 -10.11 10.63 -7.99
N TRP A 284 -9.27 11.05 -8.92
CA TRP A 284 -7.84 11.25 -8.69
C TRP A 284 -7.56 12.20 -7.52
N ASN A 285 -8.21 13.38 -7.55
CA ASN A 285 -8.07 14.34 -6.48
C ASN A 285 -9.02 14.02 -5.32
N VAL A 286 -8.53 14.12 -4.10
CA VAL A 286 -9.33 13.95 -2.88
C VAL A 286 -10.52 14.92 -2.85
N SER A 287 -10.31 16.12 -3.38
CA SER A 287 -11.33 17.17 -3.51
C SER A 287 -12.59 16.73 -4.26
N ASN A 288 -12.48 15.79 -5.18
CA ASN A 288 -13.58 15.36 -6.04
C ASN A 288 -14.33 14.11 -5.54
N ARG A 289 -13.93 13.51 -4.44
CA ARG A 289 -14.58 12.31 -3.89
C ARG A 289 -15.87 12.66 -3.18
N VAL A 290 -16.87 11.79 -3.32
CA VAL A 290 -18.19 11.98 -2.69
C VAL A 290 -18.06 12.05 -1.16
N ASP A 291 -17.22 11.20 -0.56
CA ASP A 291 -16.88 11.24 0.85
C ASP A 291 -15.38 10.95 1.07
N LEU A 292 -14.93 11.09 2.31
CA LEU A 292 -13.53 10.90 2.71
C LEU A 292 -13.30 9.57 3.45
N CYS A 293 -14.28 8.67 3.49
CA CYS A 293 -14.20 7.42 4.26
C CYS A 293 -14.61 6.18 3.45
N SER A 294 -14.59 6.27 2.12
CA SER A 294 -14.84 5.16 1.20
C SER A 294 -13.84 5.14 0.03
N SER A 295 -13.76 4.01 -0.65
CA SER A 295 -13.03 3.83 -1.89
C SER A 295 -13.83 2.97 -2.87
N PRO A 296 -14.67 3.61 -3.72
CA PRO A 296 -15.41 2.90 -4.76
C PRO A 296 -14.52 2.08 -5.71
N ALA A 297 -13.32 2.56 -6.02
CA ALA A 297 -12.36 1.84 -6.85
C ALA A 297 -11.93 0.52 -6.20
N LEU A 298 -11.58 0.53 -4.91
CA LEU A 298 -11.20 -0.68 -4.20
C LEU A 298 -12.38 -1.66 -4.09
N ARG A 299 -13.60 -1.16 -3.84
CA ARG A 299 -14.83 -1.98 -3.82
C ARG A 299 -15.05 -2.67 -5.15
N THR A 300 -14.94 -1.94 -6.24
CA THR A 300 -15.19 -2.44 -7.59
C THR A 300 -14.10 -3.43 -8.01
N ALA A 301 -12.82 -3.12 -7.76
CA ALA A 301 -11.71 -4.04 -8.00
C ALA A 301 -11.82 -5.31 -7.15
N GLY A 302 -12.18 -5.18 -5.87
CA GLY A 302 -12.38 -6.33 -4.96
C GLY A 302 -13.52 -7.24 -5.42
N ARG A 303 -14.68 -6.66 -5.77
CA ARG A 303 -15.81 -7.40 -6.35
C ARG A 303 -15.39 -8.20 -7.58
N ASP A 304 -14.67 -7.56 -8.50
CA ASP A 304 -14.24 -8.22 -9.74
C ASP A 304 -13.21 -9.31 -9.45
N ALA A 305 -12.24 -9.05 -8.57
CA ALA A 305 -11.24 -10.06 -8.19
C ALA A 305 -11.90 -11.30 -7.57
N TYR A 306 -12.87 -11.13 -6.66
CA TYR A 306 -13.65 -12.23 -6.09
C TYR A 306 -14.44 -12.99 -7.16
N SER A 307 -15.14 -12.26 -8.02
CA SER A 307 -15.94 -12.86 -9.11
C SER A 307 -15.08 -13.67 -10.08
N LEU A 308 -13.92 -13.12 -10.48
CA LEU A 308 -13.00 -13.79 -11.41
C LEU A 308 -12.34 -15.02 -10.80
N ALA A 309 -12.08 -15.03 -9.50
CA ALA A 309 -11.55 -16.16 -8.77
C ALA A 309 -12.64 -17.19 -8.37
N GLU A 310 -13.92 -16.87 -8.61
CA GLU A 310 -15.07 -17.69 -8.15
C GLU A 310 -15.04 -17.91 -6.63
N ARG A 311 -14.75 -16.84 -5.88
CA ARG A 311 -14.62 -16.79 -4.42
C ARG A 311 -15.41 -15.61 -3.85
N GLY A 312 -15.71 -15.67 -2.55
CA GLY A 312 -16.23 -14.56 -1.77
C GLY A 312 -15.29 -14.15 -0.63
N PRO A 313 -15.60 -13.08 0.10
CA PRO A 313 -14.80 -12.64 1.25
C PRO A 313 -14.58 -13.71 2.32
N ASP A 314 -15.57 -14.61 2.50
CA ASP A 314 -15.52 -15.69 3.49
C ASP A 314 -14.59 -16.85 3.09
N ASP A 315 -14.28 -16.98 1.80
CA ASP A 315 -13.35 -18.00 1.28
C ASP A 315 -11.87 -17.62 1.49
N ILE A 316 -11.58 -16.37 1.85
CA ILE A 316 -10.21 -15.89 2.03
C ILE A 316 -9.75 -16.21 3.45
N THR A 317 -8.63 -16.91 3.56
CA THR A 317 -8.04 -17.28 4.85
C THR A 317 -7.00 -16.28 5.32
N HIS A 318 -6.15 -15.81 4.41
CA HIS A 318 -5.02 -14.94 4.72
C HIS A 318 -5.13 -13.61 3.99
N PHE A 319 -4.82 -12.52 4.70
CA PHE A 319 -4.87 -11.17 4.17
C PHE A 319 -3.54 -10.44 4.35
N ASP A 320 -3.22 -9.58 3.40
CA ASP A 320 -2.28 -8.49 3.59
C ASP A 320 -2.88 -7.21 3.01
N LEU A 321 -3.65 -6.49 3.83
CA LEU A 321 -4.23 -5.22 3.44
C LEU A 321 -3.15 -4.14 3.52
N TYR A 322 -3.10 -3.28 2.50
CA TYR A 322 -2.13 -2.19 2.45
C TYR A 322 -2.31 -1.23 3.64
N SER A 323 -1.28 -1.10 4.46
CA SER A 323 -1.40 -0.60 5.83
C SER A 323 -0.51 0.62 6.10
N CYS A 324 -0.52 1.58 5.17
CA CYS A 324 0.20 2.84 5.38
C CYS A 324 -0.31 3.64 6.59
N PHE A 325 -1.63 3.56 6.88
CA PHE A 325 -2.32 4.16 8.00
C PHE A 325 -3.52 3.31 8.42
N PRO A 326 -4.02 3.45 9.67
CA PRO A 326 -5.21 2.71 10.14
C PRO A 326 -6.44 2.92 9.26
N SER A 327 -6.71 4.15 8.79
CA SER A 327 -7.85 4.44 7.90
C SER A 327 -7.78 3.65 6.59
N ALA A 328 -6.60 3.46 6.01
CA ALA A 328 -6.45 2.66 4.78
C ALA A 328 -6.87 1.20 4.99
N VAL A 329 -6.47 0.59 6.11
CA VAL A 329 -6.85 -0.78 6.45
C VAL A 329 -8.35 -0.90 6.73
N GLN A 330 -8.92 0.05 7.48
CA GLN A 330 -10.33 0.05 7.84
C GLN A 330 -11.22 0.25 6.62
N ILE A 331 -10.93 1.24 5.78
CA ILE A 331 -11.63 1.47 4.52
C ILE A 331 -11.50 0.21 3.64
N GLY A 332 -10.29 -0.32 3.50
CA GLY A 332 -10.05 -1.53 2.71
C GLY A 332 -10.86 -2.73 3.19
N ALA A 333 -10.92 -2.95 4.49
CA ALA A 333 -11.69 -4.06 5.07
C ALA A 333 -13.21 -3.88 4.85
N ILE A 334 -13.72 -2.64 4.91
CA ILE A 334 -15.13 -2.33 4.63
C ILE A 334 -15.44 -2.56 3.14
N GLU A 335 -14.62 -2.00 2.25
CA GLU A 335 -14.86 -2.07 0.80
C GLU A 335 -14.74 -3.49 0.23
N LEU A 336 -13.92 -4.33 0.85
CA LEU A 336 -13.80 -5.74 0.50
C LEU A 336 -14.83 -6.65 1.18
N GLY A 337 -15.75 -6.07 1.97
CA GLY A 337 -16.81 -6.84 2.65
C GLY A 337 -16.33 -7.68 3.82
N LEU A 338 -15.15 -7.39 4.38
CA LEU A 338 -14.58 -8.14 5.51
C LEU A 338 -15.16 -7.71 6.84
N ILE A 339 -15.59 -6.44 6.95
CA ILE A 339 -16.25 -5.87 8.13
C ILE A 339 -17.46 -5.03 7.70
N PRO A 340 -18.47 -4.85 8.58
CA PRO A 340 -19.64 -4.03 8.27
C PRO A 340 -19.27 -2.56 8.03
N ALA A 341 -19.98 -1.92 7.11
CA ALA A 341 -19.83 -0.49 6.81
C ALA A 341 -20.36 0.43 7.93
N THR A 342 -21.11 -0.11 8.89
CA THR A 342 -21.68 0.62 10.03
C THR A 342 -21.28 -0.09 11.32
N ASN A 343 -21.12 0.70 12.40
CA ASN A 343 -20.86 0.12 13.72
C ASN A 343 -22.12 -0.55 14.26
N VAL A 344 -22.24 -1.85 14.03
CA VAL A 344 -23.32 -2.63 14.59
C VAL A 344 -22.93 -3.04 16.01
N ASN A 345 -23.52 -2.38 17.02
CA ASN A 345 -23.44 -2.72 18.45
C ASN A 345 -22.09 -2.47 19.15
N GLY A 346 -21.27 -1.49 18.73
CA GLY A 346 -20.01 -1.18 19.43
C GLY A 346 -19.00 -2.32 19.47
N ALA A 347 -19.29 -3.42 18.78
CA ALA A 347 -18.38 -4.55 18.69
C ALA A 347 -17.14 -4.13 17.95
N GLY A 348 -15.97 -4.43 18.47
CA GLY A 348 -14.70 -4.27 17.80
C GLY A 348 -14.70 -4.86 16.39
N TRP A 349 -13.58 -5.18 15.83
CA TRP A 349 -13.39 -5.68 14.45
C TRP A 349 -14.21 -6.95 14.06
N GLY A 350 -15.35 -7.27 14.76
CA GLY A 350 -16.25 -8.39 14.44
C GLY A 350 -15.59 -9.78 14.47
N GLY A 351 -14.55 -9.96 15.31
CA GLY A 351 -13.73 -11.18 15.34
C GLY A 351 -12.60 -11.20 14.30
N ILE A 352 -12.59 -10.26 13.38
CA ILE A 352 -11.48 -10.03 12.45
C ILE A 352 -10.42 -9.23 13.21
N GLY A 353 -9.27 -9.80 13.42
CA GLY A 353 -8.17 -9.19 14.18
C GLY A 353 -7.48 -10.19 15.09
N ALA A 354 -8.25 -11.05 15.79
CA ALA A 354 -7.67 -12.13 16.58
C ALA A 354 -7.74 -13.48 15.84
N SER A 355 -8.87 -13.76 15.13
CA SER A 355 -9.07 -15.02 14.42
C SER A 355 -8.70 -14.97 12.93
N ARG A 356 -8.72 -13.78 12.32
CA ARG A 356 -8.33 -13.54 10.92
C ARG A 356 -7.56 -12.22 10.84
N PRO A 357 -6.24 -12.19 11.10
CA PRO A 357 -5.43 -10.98 10.98
C PRO A 357 -5.54 -10.38 9.57
N LEU A 358 -5.65 -9.05 9.48
CA LEU A 358 -5.73 -8.34 8.20
C LEU A 358 -4.34 -8.12 7.55
N THR A 359 -3.31 -8.75 8.09
CA THR A 359 -1.95 -8.72 7.59
C THR A 359 -1.23 -10.03 7.86
N VAL A 360 -0.38 -10.47 6.95
CA VAL A 360 0.59 -11.55 7.17
C VAL A 360 1.99 -11.00 7.47
N THR A 361 2.24 -9.73 7.18
CA THR A 361 3.55 -9.09 7.41
C THR A 361 3.67 -8.44 8.78
N GLY A 362 2.57 -7.93 9.34
CA GLY A 362 2.54 -7.03 10.49
C GLY A 362 2.42 -5.55 10.09
N GLY A 363 2.24 -5.25 8.80
CA GLY A 363 1.95 -3.93 8.27
C GLY A 363 3.15 -2.98 8.17
N MET A 364 2.97 -1.89 7.44
CA MET A 364 4.05 -0.97 7.05
C MET A 364 4.71 -0.24 8.22
N THR A 365 4.05 -0.12 9.35
CA THR A 365 4.64 0.46 10.56
C THR A 365 5.69 -0.46 11.16
N PHE A 366 5.39 -1.75 11.27
CA PHE A 366 6.21 -2.72 11.98
C PHE A 366 7.06 -3.57 11.04
N ALA A 367 6.48 -4.10 9.96
CA ALA A 367 7.24 -4.83 8.95
C ALA A 367 8.21 -3.94 8.17
N GLY A 368 7.91 -2.64 8.10
CA GLY A 368 8.64 -1.65 7.32
C GLY A 368 7.83 -1.19 6.11
N GLY A 369 7.96 0.09 5.78
CA GLY A 369 7.29 0.75 4.66
C GLY A 369 8.32 1.26 3.64
N PRO A 370 8.92 0.40 2.81
CA PRO A 370 9.89 0.82 1.81
C PRO A 370 9.21 1.54 0.64
N TYR A 371 8.51 2.63 0.95
CA TYR A 371 7.74 3.47 0.01
C TYR A 371 6.87 2.63 -0.95
N ASN A 372 7.18 2.66 -2.25
CA ASN A 372 6.39 2.01 -3.28
C ASN A 372 6.47 0.47 -3.26
N ASN A 373 7.50 -0.11 -2.60
CA ASN A 373 7.80 -1.54 -2.69
C ASN A 373 7.18 -2.42 -1.59
N TYR A 374 6.31 -1.88 -0.73
CA TYR A 374 5.73 -2.69 0.35
C TYR A 374 4.98 -3.95 -0.15
N VAL A 375 4.21 -3.82 -1.23
CA VAL A 375 3.38 -4.91 -1.74
C VAL A 375 4.20 -6.13 -2.17
N THR A 376 5.43 -5.95 -2.67
CA THR A 376 6.34 -7.05 -3.00
C THR A 376 6.75 -7.84 -1.73
N HIS A 377 6.94 -7.15 -0.59
CA HIS A 377 7.15 -7.78 0.71
C HIS A 377 5.91 -8.52 1.19
N GLY A 378 4.73 -7.91 1.03
CA GLY A 378 3.44 -8.53 1.35
C GLY A 378 3.21 -9.81 0.58
N LEU A 379 3.44 -9.79 -0.73
CA LEU A 379 3.33 -10.97 -1.60
C LEU A 379 4.34 -12.05 -1.25
N ALA A 380 5.61 -11.70 -0.97
CA ALA A 380 6.62 -12.66 -0.57
C ALA A 380 6.22 -13.37 0.74
N THR A 381 5.72 -12.63 1.72
CA THR A 381 5.24 -13.23 2.98
C THR A 381 3.96 -14.04 2.76
N MET A 382 3.04 -13.58 1.89
CA MET A 382 1.82 -14.32 1.55
C MET A 382 2.14 -15.66 0.89
N VAL A 383 3.10 -15.71 -0.04
CA VAL A 383 3.53 -16.95 -0.70
C VAL A 383 4.05 -17.96 0.32
N ASP A 384 4.89 -17.53 1.26
CA ASP A 384 5.37 -18.39 2.34
C ASP A 384 4.22 -18.88 3.24
N THR A 385 3.27 -17.99 3.55
CA THR A 385 2.07 -18.34 4.34
C THR A 385 1.23 -19.41 3.65
N LEU A 386 0.93 -19.23 2.34
CA LEU A 386 0.15 -20.18 1.57
C LEU A 386 0.83 -21.54 1.40
N ARG A 387 2.16 -21.57 1.25
CA ARG A 387 2.94 -22.82 1.20
C ARG A 387 2.88 -23.58 2.52
N ASN A 388 2.81 -22.88 3.64
CA ASN A 388 2.68 -23.48 4.97
C ASN A 388 1.24 -23.86 5.33
N ASP A 389 0.23 -23.36 4.61
CA ASP A 389 -1.19 -23.65 4.77
C ASP A 389 -1.82 -23.98 3.41
N ALA A 390 -1.34 -25.11 2.84
CA ALA A 390 -1.67 -25.52 1.48
C ALA A 390 -3.20 -25.68 1.28
N GLY A 391 -3.70 -25.16 0.17
CA GLY A 391 -5.12 -25.14 -0.19
C GLY A 391 -5.88 -23.91 0.33
N SER A 392 -5.27 -23.11 1.21
CA SER A 392 -5.85 -21.83 1.65
C SER A 392 -5.80 -20.79 0.53
N MET A 393 -6.65 -19.76 0.67
CA MET A 393 -6.72 -18.61 -0.25
C MET A 393 -6.17 -17.36 0.43
N GLY A 394 -5.25 -16.67 -0.25
CA GLY A 394 -4.68 -15.40 0.17
C GLY A 394 -5.17 -14.23 -0.67
N LEU A 395 -5.34 -13.07 -0.03
CA LEU A 395 -5.66 -11.80 -0.66
C LEU A 395 -4.63 -10.75 -0.26
N CYS A 396 -4.01 -10.11 -1.25
CA CYS A 396 -3.18 -8.94 -1.06
C CYS A 396 -3.83 -7.72 -1.72
N THR A 397 -3.85 -6.58 -1.02
CA THR A 397 -4.21 -5.29 -1.61
C THR A 397 -2.98 -4.43 -1.83
N ALA A 398 -3.07 -3.56 -2.82
CA ALA A 398 -2.11 -2.52 -3.09
C ALA A 398 -2.81 -1.16 -3.12
N ASN A 399 -2.14 -0.11 -2.64
CA ASN A 399 -2.71 1.23 -2.56
C ASN A 399 -1.67 2.29 -2.92
N GLY A 400 -2.05 3.22 -3.79
CA GLY A 400 -1.26 4.39 -4.18
C GLY A 400 -1.98 5.70 -3.87
N GLY A 401 -1.22 6.79 -3.81
CA GLY A 401 -1.75 8.11 -3.53
C GLY A 401 -2.42 8.23 -2.16
N TYR A 402 -3.63 8.78 -2.12
CA TYR A 402 -4.43 8.96 -0.90
C TYR A 402 -5.63 8.01 -0.92
N THR A 403 -5.40 6.70 -0.90
CA THR A 403 -6.43 5.70 -1.17
C THR A 403 -7.05 5.94 -2.55
N THR A 404 -6.18 6.22 -3.54
CA THR A 404 -6.60 6.62 -4.89
C THR A 404 -6.50 5.46 -5.87
N GLU A 405 -5.37 4.78 -5.87
CA GLU A 405 -5.03 3.75 -6.85
C GLU A 405 -4.96 2.39 -6.15
N HIS A 406 -5.62 1.39 -6.72
CA HIS A 406 -5.73 0.09 -6.08
C HIS A 406 -5.41 -1.05 -7.01
N ALA A 407 -4.85 -2.12 -6.43
CA ALA A 407 -4.87 -3.45 -7.01
C ALA A 407 -5.25 -4.48 -5.94
N VAL A 408 -5.94 -5.53 -6.37
CA VAL A 408 -6.35 -6.68 -5.55
C VAL A 408 -5.87 -7.94 -6.23
N LEU A 409 -5.18 -8.80 -5.49
CA LEU A 409 -4.60 -10.05 -5.98
C LEU A 409 -5.08 -11.21 -5.12
N LEU A 410 -5.52 -12.29 -5.75
CA LEU A 410 -5.88 -13.55 -5.10
C LEU A 410 -4.94 -14.66 -5.55
N ALA A 411 -4.47 -15.46 -4.58
CA ALA A 411 -3.53 -16.54 -4.82
C ALA A 411 -3.79 -17.75 -3.90
N SER A 412 -3.40 -18.94 -4.36
CA SER A 412 -3.47 -20.20 -3.60
C SER A 412 -2.41 -21.18 -4.10
N THR A 413 -2.08 -22.19 -3.31
CA THR A 413 -1.28 -23.34 -3.77
C THR A 413 -2.06 -24.30 -4.69
N GLU A 414 -3.40 -24.21 -4.68
CA GLU A 414 -4.25 -24.92 -5.63
C GLU A 414 -4.46 -24.10 -6.91
N PRO A 415 -4.62 -24.74 -8.05
CA PRO A 415 -4.87 -24.05 -9.32
C PRO A 415 -6.26 -23.39 -9.31
N PRO A 416 -6.46 -22.29 -10.09
CA PRO A 416 -7.76 -21.66 -10.21
C PRO A 416 -8.82 -22.62 -10.76
N THR A 417 -10.00 -22.62 -10.18
CA THR A 417 -11.15 -23.47 -10.60
C THR A 417 -11.52 -23.26 -12.06
N ALA A 418 -11.39 -22.02 -12.54
CA ALA A 418 -11.61 -21.64 -13.94
C ALA A 418 -10.55 -22.17 -14.92
N GLY A 419 -9.49 -22.83 -14.42
CA GLY A 419 -8.39 -23.34 -15.25
C GLY A 419 -7.50 -22.28 -15.89
N ALA A 420 -7.70 -20.98 -15.57
CA ALA A 420 -6.97 -19.87 -16.13
C ALA A 420 -6.91 -18.70 -15.13
N TYR A 421 -5.84 -17.90 -15.20
CA TYR A 421 -5.78 -16.60 -14.55
C TYR A 421 -6.67 -15.60 -15.29
N ARG A 422 -7.33 -14.73 -14.53
CA ARG A 422 -8.19 -13.67 -15.07
C ARG A 422 -7.85 -12.32 -14.46
N HIS A 423 -7.96 -11.27 -15.27
CA HIS A 423 -7.67 -9.89 -14.87
C HIS A 423 -8.80 -8.95 -15.25
N SER A 424 -9.10 -7.97 -14.38
CA SER A 424 -10.08 -6.91 -14.62
C SER A 424 -9.50 -5.53 -14.38
N ASN A 425 -9.93 -4.57 -15.18
CA ASN A 425 -9.75 -3.15 -14.94
C ASN A 425 -11.10 -2.44 -15.14
N PRO A 426 -11.96 -2.36 -14.11
CA PRO A 426 -13.29 -1.77 -14.19
C PRO A 426 -13.28 -0.23 -14.13
N GLN A 427 -12.26 0.44 -14.66
CA GLN A 427 -12.09 1.89 -14.56
C GLN A 427 -13.29 2.68 -15.09
N ALA A 428 -13.90 2.24 -16.20
CA ALA A 428 -15.07 2.92 -16.78
C ALA A 428 -16.28 2.97 -15.83
N GLU A 429 -16.45 1.95 -14.98
CA GLU A 429 -17.50 1.94 -13.94
C GLU A 429 -17.20 2.98 -12.86
N VAL A 430 -15.94 3.06 -12.41
CA VAL A 430 -15.52 4.04 -11.41
C VAL A 430 -15.60 5.47 -11.93
N ASP A 431 -15.19 5.70 -13.18
CA ASP A 431 -15.25 7.02 -13.82
C ASP A 431 -16.67 7.56 -14.00
N ALA A 432 -17.66 6.67 -14.08
CA ALA A 432 -19.08 7.02 -14.18
C ALA A 432 -19.72 7.41 -12.83
N LEU A 433 -19.01 7.23 -11.70
CA LEU A 433 -19.53 7.56 -10.38
C LEU A 433 -19.64 9.08 -10.18
N PRO A 434 -20.58 9.53 -9.31
CA PRO A 434 -20.72 10.94 -8.97
C PRO A 434 -19.40 11.55 -8.47
N ARG A 435 -19.20 12.83 -8.81
CA ARG A 435 -18.08 13.64 -8.32
C ARG A 435 -18.61 14.81 -7.50
N VAL A 436 -17.76 15.31 -6.64
CA VAL A 436 -17.99 16.57 -5.94
C VAL A 436 -17.15 17.65 -6.60
N GLU A 437 -17.80 18.77 -6.88
CA GLU A 437 -17.08 19.97 -7.30
C GLU A 437 -16.36 20.59 -6.10
N CYS A 438 -15.27 21.29 -6.36
CA CYS A 438 -14.54 22.01 -5.33
C CYS A 438 -14.55 23.50 -5.62
N ASP A 439 -14.92 24.31 -4.63
CA ASP A 439 -14.87 25.77 -4.71
C ASP A 439 -13.99 26.33 -3.58
N ASP A 440 -12.73 26.59 -3.89
CA ASP A 440 -11.78 27.19 -2.94
C ASP A 440 -11.93 28.70 -2.79
N THR A 441 -12.82 29.33 -3.56
CA THR A 441 -13.14 30.76 -3.46
C THR A 441 -14.33 31.04 -2.57
N TRP A 442 -15.10 30.00 -2.18
CA TRP A 442 -16.28 30.14 -1.31
C TRP A 442 -15.99 30.91 -0.03
N THR A 443 -16.91 31.77 0.36
CA THR A 443 -16.92 32.48 1.65
C THR A 443 -18.30 32.43 2.27
N GLY A 444 -18.38 32.25 3.58
CA GLY A 444 -19.64 32.16 4.31
C GLY A 444 -19.84 30.80 4.98
N ASP A 445 -21.10 30.42 5.15
CA ASP A 445 -21.53 29.23 5.86
C ASP A 445 -20.96 27.96 5.22
N VAL A 446 -20.46 27.06 6.03
CA VAL A 446 -20.00 25.72 5.65
C VAL A 446 -20.35 24.70 6.73
N VAL A 447 -20.33 23.42 6.37
CA VAL A 447 -20.42 22.29 7.30
C VAL A 447 -19.12 21.54 7.28
N ILE A 448 -18.55 21.22 8.44
CA ILE A 448 -17.31 20.45 8.56
C ILE A 448 -17.55 19.01 8.11
N GLU A 449 -16.79 18.54 7.12
CA GLU A 449 -16.79 17.17 6.63
C GLU A 449 -15.74 16.33 7.33
N SER A 450 -14.58 16.92 7.63
CA SER A 450 -13.51 16.33 8.43
C SER A 450 -12.51 17.40 8.87
N ALA A 451 -11.82 17.18 9.98
CA ALA A 451 -10.77 18.07 10.48
C ALA A 451 -9.65 17.27 11.16
N THR A 452 -8.41 17.68 10.94
CA THR A 452 -7.24 17.17 11.66
C THR A 452 -6.37 18.31 12.16
N VAL A 453 -5.57 18.05 13.20
CA VAL A 453 -4.55 18.98 13.70
C VAL A 453 -3.18 18.43 13.34
N VAL A 454 -2.44 19.17 12.53
CA VAL A 454 -1.09 18.85 12.10
C VAL A 454 -0.07 19.42 13.08
N PHE A 455 0.85 18.59 13.54
CA PHE A 455 1.91 18.95 14.49
C PHE A 455 3.24 19.09 13.74
N GLU A 456 3.66 20.33 13.54
CA GLU A 456 4.97 20.68 12.96
C GLU A 456 5.95 21.02 14.08
N ASP A 457 7.25 21.10 13.79
CA ASP A 457 8.29 21.26 14.81
C ASP A 457 8.09 22.55 15.68
N VAL A 458 7.54 23.61 15.10
CA VAL A 458 7.39 24.94 15.76
C VAL A 458 5.98 25.50 15.73
N SER A 459 5.03 24.80 15.13
CA SER A 459 3.66 25.27 14.95
C SER A 459 2.65 24.13 14.91
N MET A 460 1.40 24.47 15.14
CA MET A 460 0.25 23.60 14.90
C MET A 460 -0.76 24.33 14.03
N ARG A 461 -1.48 23.58 13.21
CA ARG A 461 -2.59 24.08 12.42
C ARG A 461 -3.60 22.97 12.15
N SER A 462 -4.86 23.35 12.02
CA SER A 462 -5.85 22.41 11.51
C SER A 462 -5.88 22.41 9.99
N LEU A 463 -6.09 21.23 9.40
CA LEU A 463 -6.47 21.04 8.00
C LEU A 463 -7.92 20.57 8.00
N ILE A 464 -8.81 21.27 7.25
CA ILE A 464 -10.25 21.11 7.38
C ILE A 464 -10.88 20.94 6.01
N ALA A 465 -11.63 19.86 5.84
CA ALA A 465 -12.54 19.66 4.71
C ALA A 465 -13.94 20.13 5.10
N THR A 466 -14.55 20.94 4.26
CA THR A 466 -15.91 21.46 4.50
C THR A 466 -16.80 21.27 3.26
N ARG A 467 -18.13 21.37 3.48
CA ARG A 467 -19.15 21.44 2.45
C ARG A 467 -19.83 22.79 2.44
N THR A 468 -19.95 23.40 1.27
CA THR A 468 -20.76 24.56 1.06
C THR A 468 -22.26 24.20 1.06
N PRO A 469 -23.18 25.17 1.22
CA PRO A 469 -24.61 24.93 1.08
C PRO A 469 -25.02 24.32 -0.27
N GLU A 470 -24.25 24.56 -1.33
CA GLU A 470 -24.43 23.99 -2.66
C GLU A 470 -23.87 22.56 -2.79
N GLY A 471 -23.27 22.03 -1.71
CA GLY A 471 -22.70 20.69 -1.67
C GLY A 471 -21.29 20.56 -2.25
N GLN A 472 -20.66 21.65 -2.65
CA GLN A 472 -19.28 21.68 -3.12
C GLN A 472 -18.31 21.47 -1.94
N ARG A 473 -17.11 20.96 -2.20
CA ARG A 473 -16.06 20.90 -1.17
C ARG A 473 -15.25 22.19 -1.19
N ALA A 474 -14.97 22.71 0.01
CA ALA A 474 -14.06 23.82 0.21
C ALA A 474 -13.04 23.45 1.31
N TRP A 475 -11.76 23.61 0.99
CA TRP A 475 -10.71 23.37 1.96
C TRP A 475 -10.49 24.59 2.84
N GLY A 476 -10.16 24.35 4.11
CA GLY A 476 -9.86 25.40 5.06
C GLY A 476 -8.79 25.02 6.05
N MET A 477 -8.38 25.99 6.83
CA MET A 477 -7.43 25.82 7.92
C MET A 477 -7.81 26.70 9.11
N SER A 478 -7.32 26.34 10.30
CA SER A 478 -7.39 27.17 11.49
C SER A 478 -6.10 27.06 12.28
N THR A 479 -5.65 28.17 12.87
CA THR A 479 -4.57 28.24 13.86
C THR A 479 -5.10 28.64 15.21
N ASP A 480 -6.43 28.72 15.37
CA ASP A 480 -7.10 29.02 16.61
C ASP A 480 -6.96 27.83 17.58
N ALA A 481 -6.54 28.12 18.81
CA ALA A 481 -6.27 27.08 19.80
C ALA A 481 -7.55 26.36 20.28
N ASP A 482 -8.66 27.08 20.41
CA ASP A 482 -9.93 26.49 20.82
C ASP A 482 -10.51 25.61 19.74
N PHE A 483 -10.36 25.99 18.44
CA PHE A 483 -10.71 25.13 17.31
C PHE A 483 -9.89 23.85 17.31
N MET A 484 -8.57 23.95 17.49
CA MET A 484 -7.67 22.78 17.47
C MET A 484 -7.97 21.83 18.65
N ASP A 485 -8.24 22.36 19.83
CA ASP A 485 -8.65 21.55 20.98
C ASP A 485 -9.99 20.85 20.71
N ALA A 486 -10.98 21.57 20.21
CA ALA A 486 -12.27 20.99 19.83
C ALA A 486 -12.13 19.88 18.77
N ALA A 487 -11.27 20.07 17.77
CA ALA A 487 -11.01 19.07 16.71
C ALA A 487 -10.40 17.77 17.26
N MET A 488 -9.69 17.83 18.39
CA MET A 488 -9.06 16.67 19.03
C MET A 488 -9.94 16.01 20.11
N THR A 489 -10.89 16.73 20.67
CA THR A 489 -11.63 16.27 21.86
C THR A 489 -13.13 16.09 21.64
N THR A 490 -13.69 16.66 20.59
CA THR A 490 -15.13 16.65 20.33
C THR A 490 -15.44 16.19 18.89
N GLU A 491 -16.73 15.94 18.62
CA GLU A 491 -17.19 15.63 17.26
C GLU A 491 -17.45 16.94 16.51
N LEU A 492 -16.62 17.20 15.50
CA LEU A 492 -16.80 18.36 14.62
C LEU A 492 -17.42 18.01 13.27
N VAL A 493 -17.48 16.74 12.87
CA VAL A 493 -18.12 16.37 11.61
C VAL A 493 -19.62 16.67 11.68
N GLY A 494 -20.11 17.47 10.73
CA GLY A 494 -21.48 17.96 10.74
C GLY A 494 -21.68 19.30 11.47
N ALA A 495 -20.67 19.82 12.16
CA ALA A 495 -20.75 21.14 12.80
C ALA A 495 -20.78 22.27 11.74
N ARG A 496 -21.52 23.32 12.07
CA ARG A 496 -21.56 24.57 11.26
C ARG A 496 -20.32 25.41 11.55
N ALA A 497 -19.87 26.11 10.55
CA ALA A 497 -18.71 26.98 10.64
C ALA A 497 -18.75 28.06 9.57
N GLN A 498 -17.94 29.09 9.74
CA GLN A 498 -17.75 30.17 8.79
C GLN A 498 -16.40 30.03 8.08
N ARG A 499 -16.40 30.09 6.77
CA ARG A 499 -15.17 30.13 5.95
C ARG A 499 -14.94 31.55 5.42
N SER A 500 -13.80 32.11 5.73
CA SER A 500 -13.36 33.42 5.25
C SER A 500 -12.68 33.33 3.86
N ALA A 501 -12.48 34.45 3.20
CA ALA A 501 -11.90 34.54 1.87
C ALA A 501 -10.46 33.96 1.78
N ASN A 502 -9.68 33.99 2.86
CA ASN A 502 -8.36 33.38 2.91
C ASN A 502 -8.39 31.88 3.27
N GLY A 503 -9.58 31.30 3.46
CA GLY A 503 -9.77 29.89 3.81
C GLY A 503 -9.67 29.60 5.30
N THR A 504 -9.66 30.61 6.19
CA THR A 504 -9.74 30.37 7.64
C THR A 504 -11.14 29.90 8.00
N ILE A 505 -11.22 28.87 8.85
CA ILE A 505 -12.47 28.32 9.39
C ILE A 505 -12.58 28.70 10.87
N ALA A 506 -13.77 29.21 11.24
CA ALA A 506 -14.17 29.45 12.63
C ALA A 506 -15.49 28.73 12.91
N LEU A 507 -15.64 28.12 14.09
CA LEU A 507 -16.90 27.54 14.56
C LEU A 507 -17.92 28.64 14.84
N ASP A 508 -19.22 28.35 14.61
CA ASP A 508 -20.32 29.27 14.92
C ASP A 508 -20.51 29.47 16.42
#